data_9a761939048a79f2f46e33ff091b59dd
#
_entry.id   9a761939048a79f2f46e33ff091b59dd
#
_cell.length_a   1.000
_cell.length_b   1.000
_cell.length_c   1.000
_cell.angle_alpha   90.00
_cell.angle_beta   90.00
_cell.angle_gamma   90.00
#
_symmetry.space_group_name_H-M   'P 1'
#
loop_
_entity.id
_entity.type
_entity.pdbx_description
1 polymer ?
#
loop_
_entity_poly.entity_id
_entity_poly.type
_entity_poly.pdbx_seq_one_letter_code
_entity_poly.pdbx_strand_id
1 'polypeptide(L)'
;MIKVIIVEDDPMVAELNKRYIELVEGFEVQAVLHSADAALQMLDTCAVDLVLLDIFMPGMNGIELLMKIREKGKSIDVIVVTAACDNATIMRALRFGAIDYIIKPFEFDRLKDALANYKELIHVMSDESMIQQKDLDHYILYKDHTVNVQLPKGIDRNTLKRVWDKIQSSQQKIFSTEEIAVQVGISRVSMRKYLEFMKEIDVLKLELIYGTIGRPVYKYRCATMGTQIITRYF
;
A
#
# COMPACT_ATOMS: atom_id res chain seq x y z
N MET A 1 -14.98 1.53 18.39
CA MET A 1 -14.36 2.61 17.55
C MET A 1 -12.91 2.73 17.95
N ILE A 2 -12.03 2.87 16.96
CA ILE A 2 -10.58 3.03 17.15
C ILE A 2 -10.32 4.48 17.54
N LYS A 3 -9.68 4.68 18.70
CA LYS A 3 -9.38 6.01 19.26
C LYS A 3 -8.07 6.54 18.71
N VAL A 4 -8.13 7.65 18.00
CA VAL A 4 -6.99 8.25 17.31
C VAL A 4 -6.62 9.59 17.95
N ILE A 5 -5.32 9.83 18.13
CA ILE A 5 -4.79 11.18 18.33
C ILE A 5 -3.95 11.59 17.13
N ILE A 6 -3.96 12.87 16.83
CA ILE A 6 -3.13 13.48 15.78
C ILE A 6 -2.07 14.32 16.49
N VAL A 7 -0.82 14.13 16.10
CA VAL A 7 0.33 14.89 16.61
C VAL A 7 1.01 15.56 15.42
N GLU A 8 0.75 16.85 15.27
CA GLU A 8 1.11 17.68 14.12
C GLU A 8 1.25 19.13 14.56
N ASP A 9 2.37 19.77 14.31
CA ASP A 9 2.63 21.15 14.75
C ASP A 9 1.95 22.20 13.86
N ASP A 10 1.70 21.90 12.57
CA ASP A 10 0.93 22.77 11.68
C ASP A 10 -0.58 22.60 11.90
N PRO A 11 -1.29 23.63 12.40
CA PRO A 11 -2.72 23.54 12.67
C PRO A 11 -3.58 23.28 11.42
N MET A 12 -3.16 23.76 10.23
CA MET A 12 -3.91 23.53 9.00
C MET A 12 -3.80 22.06 8.54
N VAL A 13 -2.61 21.51 8.63
CA VAL A 13 -2.37 20.09 8.29
C VAL A 13 -3.06 19.19 9.30
N ALA A 14 -2.99 19.52 10.58
CA ALA A 14 -3.68 18.79 11.64
C ALA A 14 -5.19 18.76 11.44
N GLU A 15 -5.81 19.90 11.08
CA GLU A 15 -7.26 19.96 10.80
C GLU A 15 -7.62 19.17 9.53
N LEU A 16 -6.78 19.20 8.49
CA LEU A 16 -6.99 18.42 7.28
C LEU A 16 -6.95 16.92 7.60
N ASN A 17 -5.94 16.47 8.34
CA ASN A 17 -5.81 15.09 8.78
C ASN A 17 -7.00 14.65 9.62
N LYS A 18 -7.49 15.50 10.52
CA LYS A 18 -8.69 15.26 11.32
C LYS A 18 -9.91 15.00 10.44
N ARG A 19 -10.19 15.90 9.49
CA ARG A 19 -11.29 15.74 8.53
C ARG A 19 -11.18 14.45 7.73
N TYR A 20 -9.99 14.08 7.31
CA TYR A 20 -9.76 12.84 6.57
C TYR A 20 -10.08 11.60 7.41
N ILE A 21 -9.68 11.58 8.70
CA ILE A 21 -10.00 10.48 9.60
C ILE A 21 -11.50 10.40 9.87
N GLU A 22 -12.17 11.53 10.08
CA GLU A 22 -13.61 11.59 10.35
C GLU A 22 -14.47 11.11 9.17
N LEU A 23 -13.94 11.12 7.94
CA LEU A 23 -14.59 10.54 6.76
C LEU A 23 -14.48 9.01 6.69
N VAL A 24 -13.65 8.39 7.54
CA VAL A 24 -13.44 6.93 7.55
C VAL A 24 -14.20 6.30 8.72
N GLU A 25 -15.16 5.44 8.42
CA GLU A 25 -15.96 4.78 9.44
C GLU A 25 -15.14 3.88 10.39
N GLY A 26 -15.40 4.00 11.68
CA GLY A 26 -14.81 3.17 12.72
C GLY A 26 -13.67 3.82 13.48
N PHE A 27 -13.33 5.07 13.15
CA PHE A 27 -12.32 5.87 13.84
C PHE A 27 -12.95 7.05 14.57
N GLU A 28 -12.33 7.45 15.69
CA GLU A 28 -12.75 8.59 16.50
C GLU A 28 -11.52 9.40 16.90
N VAL A 29 -11.45 10.68 16.47
CA VAL A 29 -10.35 11.57 16.84
C VAL A 29 -10.59 12.08 18.26
N GLN A 30 -9.76 11.65 19.21
CA GLN A 30 -9.85 12.03 20.62
C GLN A 30 -9.22 13.40 20.86
N ALA A 31 -8.12 13.71 20.17
CA ALA A 31 -7.44 14.99 20.28
C ALA A 31 -6.55 15.28 19.07
N VAL A 32 -6.31 16.58 18.88
CA VAL A 32 -5.27 17.11 18.00
C VAL A 32 -4.25 17.82 18.89
N LEU A 33 -3.00 17.44 18.80
CA LEU A 33 -1.91 17.88 19.67
C LEU A 33 -0.79 18.46 18.80
N HIS A 34 -0.26 19.61 19.20
CA HIS A 34 0.71 20.36 18.39
C HIS A 34 2.15 20.22 18.90
N SER A 35 2.40 19.27 19.81
CA SER A 35 3.74 18.96 20.29
C SER A 35 3.85 17.51 20.82
N ALA A 36 5.04 16.98 20.77
CA ALA A 36 5.35 15.66 21.31
C ALA A 36 5.16 15.57 22.83
N ASP A 37 5.44 16.65 23.56
CA ASP A 37 5.25 16.68 25.02
C ASP A 37 3.79 16.62 25.42
N ALA A 38 2.89 17.35 24.70
CA ALA A 38 1.46 17.25 24.89
C ALA A 38 0.94 15.84 24.58
N ALA A 39 1.49 15.21 23.55
CA ALA A 39 1.14 13.83 23.20
C ALA A 39 1.52 12.86 24.31
N LEU A 40 2.73 12.95 24.86
CA LEU A 40 3.17 12.08 25.96
C LEU A 40 2.29 12.22 27.22
N GLN A 41 1.91 13.46 27.57
CA GLN A 41 1.00 13.71 28.71
C GLN A 41 -0.36 13.07 28.49
N MET A 42 -0.94 13.22 27.30
CA MET A 42 -2.23 12.63 26.98
C MET A 42 -2.17 11.10 26.95
N LEU A 43 -1.12 10.53 26.36
CA LEU A 43 -0.92 9.09 26.31
C LEU A 43 -0.77 8.47 27.70
N ASP A 44 -0.37 9.24 28.73
CA ASP A 44 -0.28 8.73 30.11
C ASP A 44 -1.65 8.62 30.81
N THR A 45 -2.63 9.39 30.36
CA THR A 45 -3.93 9.53 31.02
C THR A 45 -5.10 8.95 30.23
N CYS A 46 -4.96 8.85 28.92
CA CYS A 46 -6.04 8.42 28.03
C CYS A 46 -5.72 7.12 27.32
N ALA A 47 -6.76 6.31 27.08
CA ALA A 47 -6.64 5.15 26.21
C ALA A 47 -6.69 5.60 24.76
N VAL A 48 -5.61 5.32 24.03
CA VAL A 48 -5.42 5.64 22.60
C VAL A 48 -4.98 4.38 21.89
N ASP A 49 -5.59 4.08 20.76
CA ASP A 49 -5.28 2.90 19.95
C ASP A 49 -4.25 3.25 18.84
N LEU A 50 -4.40 4.43 18.22
CA LEU A 50 -3.62 4.87 17.07
C LEU A 50 -3.14 6.31 17.21
N VAL A 51 -1.88 6.55 16.87
CA VAL A 51 -1.30 7.89 16.73
C VAL A 51 -1.01 8.17 15.26
N LEU A 52 -1.57 9.26 14.73
CA LEU A 52 -1.12 9.83 13.46
C LEU A 52 -0.05 10.87 13.77
N LEU A 53 1.19 10.65 13.32
CA LEU A 53 2.37 11.35 13.83
C LEU A 53 3.16 12.02 12.72
N ASP A 54 3.38 13.35 12.82
CA ASP A 54 4.45 14.00 12.07
C ASP A 54 5.81 13.81 12.77
N ILE A 55 6.85 13.69 11.95
CA ILE A 55 8.24 13.62 12.42
C ILE A 55 8.81 15.01 12.66
N PHE A 56 8.53 15.97 11.77
CA PHE A 56 9.11 17.29 11.83
C PHE A 56 8.29 18.21 12.71
N MET A 57 8.58 18.21 13.99
CA MET A 57 7.98 19.10 14.98
C MET A 57 9.05 19.85 15.77
N PRO A 58 8.78 21.10 16.22
CA PRO A 58 9.67 21.84 17.10
C PRO A 58 9.90 21.14 18.44
N GLY A 59 11.12 21.21 18.95
CA GLY A 59 11.51 20.57 20.21
C GLY A 59 11.76 19.08 20.03
N MET A 60 10.96 18.24 20.69
CA MET A 60 11.03 16.78 20.54
C MET A 60 10.43 16.37 19.19
N ASN A 61 11.22 15.74 18.34
CA ASN A 61 10.75 15.28 17.04
C ASN A 61 9.91 13.98 17.15
N GLY A 62 9.17 13.63 16.07
CA GLY A 62 8.27 12.46 16.06
C GLY A 62 8.97 11.12 16.23
N ILE A 63 10.23 10.98 15.80
CA ILE A 63 11.00 9.73 16.01
C ILE A 63 11.32 9.56 17.52
N GLU A 64 11.69 10.66 18.19
CA GLU A 64 11.93 10.64 19.64
C GLU A 64 10.66 10.33 20.43
N LEU A 65 9.52 10.90 19.99
CA LEU A 65 8.22 10.56 20.56
C LEU A 65 7.89 9.08 20.39
N LEU A 66 8.08 8.53 19.18
CA LEU A 66 7.85 7.11 18.89
C LEU A 66 8.71 6.22 19.78
N MET A 67 9.99 6.55 19.97
CA MET A 67 10.88 5.83 20.89
C MET A 67 10.33 5.85 22.32
N LYS A 68 9.94 7.02 22.83
CA LYS A 68 9.38 7.14 24.18
C LYS A 68 8.07 6.38 24.37
N ILE A 69 7.22 6.32 23.35
CA ILE A 69 6.01 5.48 23.37
C ILE A 69 6.39 4.00 23.58
N ARG A 70 7.41 3.52 22.86
CA ARG A 70 7.90 2.14 22.99
C ARG A 70 8.58 1.88 24.34
N GLU A 71 9.39 2.80 24.83
CA GLU A 71 10.04 2.71 26.15
C GLU A 71 9.02 2.59 27.31
N LYS A 72 7.88 3.25 27.17
CA LYS A 72 6.76 3.15 28.14
C LYS A 72 6.00 1.81 28.06
N GLY A 73 6.33 0.93 27.13
CA GLY A 73 5.69 -0.38 26.95
C GLY A 73 4.20 -0.30 26.55
N LYS A 74 3.76 0.84 26.00
CA LYS A 74 2.37 1.02 25.60
C LYS A 74 2.10 0.37 24.24
N SER A 75 1.06 -0.44 24.16
CA SER A 75 0.57 -1.08 22.93
C SER A 75 -0.23 -0.08 22.09
N ILE A 76 0.43 0.98 21.64
CA ILE A 76 -0.17 2.04 20.82
C ILE A 76 0.44 1.95 19.42
N ASP A 77 -0.40 1.87 18.44
CA ASP A 77 0.04 1.83 17.05
C ASP A 77 0.30 3.24 16.50
N VAL A 78 1.24 3.35 15.57
CA VAL A 78 1.67 4.64 15.02
C VAL A 78 1.71 4.58 13.51
N ILE A 79 0.96 5.48 12.84
CA ILE A 79 1.10 5.79 11.43
C ILE A 79 1.86 7.11 11.33
N VAL A 80 2.98 7.11 10.61
CA VAL A 80 3.76 8.32 10.37
C VAL A 80 3.24 9.05 9.14
N VAL A 81 3.02 10.37 9.26
CA VAL A 81 2.58 11.24 8.15
C VAL A 81 3.47 12.47 8.12
N THR A 82 4.46 12.51 7.24
CA THR A 82 5.52 13.52 7.32
C THR A 82 6.11 13.89 5.96
N ALA A 83 6.77 15.04 5.88
CA ALA A 83 7.56 15.44 4.71
C ALA A 83 8.94 14.73 4.64
N ALA A 84 9.35 14.00 5.68
CA ALA A 84 10.60 13.24 5.66
C ALA A 84 10.53 12.11 4.62
N CYS A 85 11.45 12.14 3.66
CA CYS A 85 11.50 11.15 2.58
C CYS A 85 12.88 10.47 2.46
N ASP A 86 13.79 10.75 3.40
CA ASP A 86 15.10 10.11 3.41
C ASP A 86 15.03 8.68 4.00
N ASN A 87 15.79 7.78 3.40
CA ASN A 87 15.78 6.36 3.77
C ASN A 87 16.13 6.11 5.24
N ALA A 88 16.98 6.93 5.84
CA ALA A 88 17.41 6.73 7.22
C ALA A 88 16.27 6.99 8.20
N THR A 89 15.53 8.06 8.00
CA THR A 89 14.35 8.42 8.82
C THR A 89 13.22 7.41 8.64
N ILE A 90 12.93 7.02 7.39
CA ILE A 90 11.93 5.97 7.10
C ILE A 90 12.29 4.66 7.83
N MET A 91 13.52 4.20 7.68
CA MET A 91 13.98 2.96 8.31
C MET A 91 13.95 3.02 9.83
N ARG A 92 14.25 4.18 10.43
CA ARG A 92 14.14 4.37 11.89
C ARG A 92 12.69 4.25 12.35
N ALA A 93 11.75 4.94 11.69
CA ALA A 93 10.34 4.86 12.04
C ALA A 93 9.82 3.41 11.98
N LEU A 94 10.12 2.69 10.91
CA LEU A 94 9.72 1.29 10.74
C LEU A 94 10.36 0.36 11.80
N ARG A 95 11.64 0.55 12.13
CA ARG A 95 12.32 -0.23 13.18
C ARG A 95 11.75 0.03 14.57
N PHE A 96 11.24 1.22 14.83
CA PHE A 96 10.54 1.55 16.07
C PHE A 96 9.05 1.17 16.03
N GLY A 97 8.65 0.38 15.03
CA GLY A 97 7.32 -0.21 14.94
C GLY A 97 6.24 0.74 14.47
N ALA A 98 6.56 1.72 13.62
CA ALA A 98 5.54 2.41 12.85
C ALA A 98 4.86 1.40 11.92
N ILE A 99 3.53 1.34 11.97
CA ILE A 99 2.75 0.38 11.18
C ILE A 99 2.58 0.84 9.74
N ASP A 100 2.63 2.13 9.48
CA ASP A 100 2.64 2.69 8.14
C ASP A 100 3.41 4.02 8.08
N TYR A 101 3.78 4.43 6.86
CA TYR A 101 4.53 5.64 6.59
C TYR A 101 3.99 6.34 5.35
N ILE A 102 3.50 7.58 5.53
CA ILE A 102 2.88 8.39 4.48
C ILE A 102 3.72 9.64 4.27
N ILE A 103 4.20 9.84 3.04
CA ILE A 103 5.01 11.02 2.68
C ILE A 103 4.07 12.13 2.20
N LYS A 104 4.19 13.33 2.80
CA LYS A 104 3.49 14.55 2.36
C LYS A 104 4.14 15.12 1.07
N PRO A 105 3.37 15.64 0.09
CA PRO A 105 1.91 15.68 0.04
C PRO A 105 1.29 14.34 -0.38
N PHE A 106 0.12 14.02 0.15
CA PHE A 106 -0.61 12.79 -0.16
C PHE A 106 -2.08 13.06 -0.44
N GLU A 107 -2.71 12.17 -1.20
CA GLU A 107 -4.14 12.20 -1.48
C GLU A 107 -4.93 11.53 -0.35
N PHE A 108 -6.22 11.92 -0.18
CA PHE A 108 -7.11 11.33 0.83
C PHE A 108 -7.13 9.79 0.75
N ASP A 109 -7.18 9.24 -0.47
CA ASP A 109 -7.24 7.79 -0.67
C ASP A 109 -6.05 7.07 -0.02
N ARG A 110 -4.83 7.65 -0.01
CA ARG A 110 -3.66 7.05 0.65
C ARG A 110 -3.83 6.91 2.16
N LEU A 111 -4.35 7.93 2.84
CA LEU A 111 -4.62 7.86 4.28
C LEU A 111 -5.81 6.93 4.57
N LYS A 112 -6.85 6.98 3.76
CA LYS A 112 -8.00 6.07 3.84
C LYS A 112 -7.58 4.60 3.75
N ASP A 113 -6.71 4.26 2.78
CA ASP A 113 -6.19 2.91 2.62
C ASP A 113 -5.36 2.46 3.84
N ALA A 114 -4.51 3.35 4.38
CA ALA A 114 -3.74 3.06 5.60
C ALA A 114 -4.64 2.76 6.80
N LEU A 115 -5.69 3.56 6.99
CA LEU A 115 -6.67 3.37 8.07
C LEU A 115 -7.51 2.10 7.85
N ALA A 116 -7.94 1.80 6.63
CA ALA A 116 -8.69 0.60 6.30
C ALA A 116 -7.87 -0.67 6.57
N ASN A 117 -6.61 -0.70 6.13
CA ASN A 117 -5.68 -1.81 6.38
C ASN A 117 -5.42 -1.99 7.89
N TYR A 118 -5.27 -0.90 8.63
CA TYR A 118 -5.11 -0.95 10.08
C TYR A 118 -6.35 -1.53 10.77
N LYS A 119 -7.55 -1.08 10.40
CA LYS A 119 -8.80 -1.58 10.94
C LYS A 119 -8.98 -3.08 10.68
N GLU A 120 -8.63 -3.53 9.49
CA GLU A 120 -8.69 -4.94 9.12
C GLU A 120 -7.68 -5.77 9.92
N LEU A 121 -6.45 -5.29 10.07
CA LEU A 121 -5.42 -5.93 10.90
C LEU A 121 -5.91 -6.12 12.35
N ILE A 122 -6.44 -5.05 12.97
CA ILE A 122 -6.96 -5.12 14.35
C ILE A 122 -8.14 -6.10 14.43
N HIS A 123 -9.02 -6.12 13.45
CA HIS A 123 -10.16 -7.05 13.43
C HIS A 123 -9.69 -8.51 13.39
N VAL A 124 -8.76 -8.84 12.54
CA VAL A 124 -8.19 -10.19 12.42
C VAL A 124 -7.43 -10.60 13.68
N MET A 125 -6.65 -9.67 14.28
CA MET A 125 -5.90 -9.93 15.51
C MET A 125 -6.78 -10.03 16.77
N SER A 126 -8.00 -9.46 16.75
CA SER A 126 -8.94 -9.52 17.86
C SER A 126 -9.88 -10.72 17.81
N ASP A 127 -9.92 -11.45 16.69
CA ASP A 127 -10.70 -12.68 16.57
C ASP A 127 -9.98 -13.81 17.32
N GLU A 128 -10.68 -14.48 18.26
CA GLU A 128 -10.12 -15.60 19.04
C GLU A 128 -9.86 -16.87 18.21
N SER A 129 -10.21 -16.87 16.93
CA SER A 129 -9.90 -17.95 16.01
C SER A 129 -8.39 -18.07 15.75
N MET A 130 -7.87 -19.28 15.63
CA MET A 130 -6.47 -19.51 15.28
C MET A 130 -6.16 -18.84 13.93
N ILE A 131 -5.29 -17.83 13.96
CA ILE A 131 -4.77 -17.19 12.76
C ILE A 131 -3.95 -18.22 11.97
N GLN A 132 -4.30 -18.43 10.71
CA GLN A 132 -3.51 -19.28 9.83
C GLN A 132 -2.29 -18.51 9.29
N GLN A 133 -1.21 -19.23 8.98
CA GLN A 133 -0.01 -18.60 8.41
C GLN A 133 -0.30 -17.74 7.17
N LYS A 134 -1.28 -18.14 6.35
CA LYS A 134 -1.70 -17.39 5.17
C LYS A 134 -2.25 -15.99 5.50
N ASP A 135 -3.01 -15.90 6.59
CA ASP A 135 -3.58 -14.62 7.04
C ASP A 135 -2.46 -13.73 7.59
N LEU A 136 -1.55 -14.31 8.35
CA LEU A 136 -0.38 -13.61 8.87
C LEU A 136 0.52 -13.09 7.75
N ASP A 137 0.78 -13.92 6.74
CA ASP A 137 1.57 -13.53 5.57
C ASP A 137 0.89 -12.40 4.79
N HIS A 138 -0.44 -12.43 4.66
CA HIS A 138 -1.21 -11.38 3.99
C HIS A 138 -1.08 -10.04 4.71
N TYR A 139 -1.21 -10.02 6.04
CA TYR A 139 -1.24 -8.77 6.82
C TYR A 139 0.14 -8.22 7.21
N ILE A 140 1.15 -9.06 7.39
CA ILE A 140 2.46 -8.65 7.89
C ILE A 140 3.51 -8.57 6.77
N LEU A 141 3.58 -9.59 5.90
CA LEU A 141 4.60 -9.67 4.85
C LEU A 141 4.12 -9.06 3.54
N TYR A 142 2.84 -9.24 3.23
CA TYR A 142 2.17 -8.61 2.12
C TYR A 142 1.27 -7.51 2.71
N LYS A 143 1.86 -6.37 3.07
CA LYS A 143 1.16 -5.11 2.97
C LYS A 143 0.88 -4.92 1.48
N ASP A 144 -0.06 -5.68 0.95
CA ASP A 144 -0.70 -5.31 -0.27
C ASP A 144 -1.32 -3.95 0.00
N HIS A 145 -0.52 -2.92 -0.25
CA HIS A 145 -1.09 -1.66 -0.62
C HIS A 145 -1.96 -2.02 -1.81
N THR A 146 -3.24 -2.22 -1.59
CA THR A 146 -4.23 -1.88 -2.57
C THR A 146 -4.10 -0.36 -2.74
N VAL A 147 -2.93 0.05 -3.24
CA VAL A 147 -2.83 1.27 -3.99
C VAL A 147 -3.90 1.04 -5.03
N ASN A 148 -4.93 1.84 -4.99
CA ASN A 148 -5.87 1.92 -6.09
C ASN A 148 -5.05 2.43 -7.28
N VAL A 149 -4.22 1.53 -7.84
CA VAL A 149 -3.33 1.85 -8.94
C VAL A 149 -4.28 2.15 -10.08
N GLN A 150 -4.40 3.45 -10.38
CA GLN A 150 -5.21 3.89 -11.49
C GLN A 150 -4.65 3.23 -12.74
N LEU A 151 -5.42 2.32 -13.27
CA LEU A 151 -5.08 1.70 -14.54
C LEU A 151 -5.03 2.77 -15.63
N PRO A 152 -4.07 2.72 -16.55
CA PRO A 152 -4.01 3.65 -17.68
C PRO A 152 -5.32 3.68 -18.45
N LYS A 153 -5.67 4.83 -19.05
CA LYS A 153 -6.87 4.97 -19.86
C LYS A 153 -6.94 3.87 -20.93
N GLY A 154 -8.02 3.11 -20.90
CA GLY A 154 -8.26 2.01 -21.85
C GLY A 154 -7.78 0.63 -21.38
N ILE A 155 -7.35 0.51 -20.13
CA ILE A 155 -7.14 -0.78 -19.42
C ILE A 155 -8.28 -0.96 -18.43
N ASP A 156 -9.07 -2.01 -18.60
CA ASP A 156 -10.14 -2.42 -17.69
C ASP A 156 -9.63 -3.52 -16.74
N ARG A 157 -9.92 -3.39 -15.44
CA ARG A 157 -9.44 -4.27 -14.38
C ARG A 157 -9.88 -5.74 -14.59
N ASN A 158 -11.14 -5.95 -14.90
CA ASN A 158 -11.68 -7.30 -15.09
C ASN A 158 -11.08 -7.96 -16.35
N THR A 159 -10.88 -7.18 -17.40
CA THR A 159 -10.24 -7.66 -18.62
C THR A 159 -8.76 -7.95 -18.38
N LEU A 160 -8.05 -7.12 -17.61
CA LEU A 160 -6.67 -7.33 -17.23
C LEU A 160 -6.52 -8.66 -16.48
N LYS A 161 -7.38 -8.91 -15.49
CA LYS A 161 -7.42 -10.17 -14.74
C LYS A 161 -7.66 -11.37 -15.66
N ARG A 162 -8.66 -11.31 -16.53
CA ARG A 162 -8.95 -12.38 -17.51
C ARG A 162 -7.76 -12.66 -18.42
N VAL A 163 -7.05 -11.64 -18.89
CA VAL A 163 -5.83 -11.78 -19.70
C VAL A 163 -4.75 -12.49 -18.91
N TRP A 164 -4.53 -12.08 -17.65
CA TRP A 164 -3.53 -12.69 -16.78
C TRP A 164 -3.85 -14.15 -16.46
N ASP A 165 -5.08 -14.45 -16.04
CA ASP A 165 -5.53 -15.82 -15.74
C ASP A 165 -5.32 -16.73 -16.97
N LYS A 166 -5.54 -16.20 -18.17
CA LYS A 166 -5.32 -16.96 -19.40
C LYS A 166 -3.86 -17.21 -19.68
N ILE A 167 -2.99 -16.21 -19.45
CA ILE A 167 -1.53 -16.36 -19.57
C ILE A 167 -1.03 -17.42 -18.58
N GLN A 168 -1.49 -17.39 -17.32
CA GLN A 168 -1.08 -18.34 -16.28
C GLN A 168 -1.58 -19.78 -16.57
N SER A 169 -2.78 -19.93 -17.10
CA SER A 169 -3.35 -21.24 -17.46
C SER A 169 -2.75 -21.82 -18.74
N SER A 170 -2.05 -21.00 -19.54
CA SER A 170 -1.35 -21.45 -20.73
C SER A 170 -0.09 -22.21 -20.36
N GLN A 171 0.06 -23.41 -20.93
CA GLN A 171 1.30 -24.19 -20.79
C GLN A 171 2.49 -23.59 -21.56
N GLN A 172 2.24 -22.56 -22.36
CA GLN A 172 3.27 -21.91 -23.18
C GLN A 172 4.07 -20.90 -22.36
N LYS A 173 5.36 -21.15 -22.20
CA LYS A 173 6.27 -20.20 -21.54
C LYS A 173 6.49 -18.91 -22.33
N ILE A 174 6.28 -18.93 -23.64
CA ILE A 174 6.50 -17.82 -24.58
C ILE A 174 5.30 -17.76 -25.52
N PHE A 175 4.69 -16.59 -25.66
CA PHE A 175 3.45 -16.40 -26.43
C PHE A 175 3.48 -15.07 -27.22
N SER A 176 2.68 -15.00 -28.28
CA SER A 176 2.47 -13.79 -29.08
C SER A 176 1.17 -13.07 -28.70
N THR A 177 1.05 -11.81 -29.11
CA THR A 177 -0.19 -11.03 -28.94
C THR A 177 -1.39 -11.72 -29.59
N GLU A 178 -1.20 -12.34 -30.75
CA GLU A 178 -2.26 -13.04 -31.51
C GLU A 178 -2.79 -14.26 -30.76
N GLU A 179 -1.89 -15.08 -30.26
CA GLU A 179 -2.24 -16.31 -29.55
C GLU A 179 -3.13 -16.02 -28.33
N ILE A 180 -2.76 -15.02 -27.51
CA ILE A 180 -3.53 -14.69 -26.32
C ILE A 180 -4.82 -13.90 -26.69
N ALA A 181 -4.80 -13.07 -27.73
CA ALA A 181 -5.99 -12.33 -28.18
C ALA A 181 -7.13 -13.27 -28.58
N VAL A 182 -6.80 -14.32 -29.33
CA VAL A 182 -7.77 -15.37 -29.72
C VAL A 182 -8.32 -16.11 -28.50
N GLN A 183 -7.44 -16.46 -27.56
CA GLN A 183 -7.85 -17.23 -26.38
C GLN A 183 -8.71 -16.44 -25.38
N VAL A 184 -8.53 -15.12 -25.28
CA VAL A 184 -9.31 -14.23 -24.39
C VAL A 184 -10.56 -13.70 -25.07
N GLY A 185 -10.59 -13.71 -26.41
CA GLY A 185 -11.72 -13.22 -27.21
C GLY A 185 -11.77 -11.69 -27.33
N ILE A 186 -10.61 -11.01 -27.40
CA ILE A 186 -10.51 -9.56 -27.64
C ILE A 186 -9.66 -9.27 -28.87
N SER A 187 -9.80 -8.03 -29.39
CA SER A 187 -9.04 -7.63 -30.58
C SER A 187 -7.53 -7.59 -30.31
N ARG A 188 -6.71 -7.83 -31.36
CA ARG A 188 -5.24 -7.72 -31.27
C ARG A 188 -4.79 -6.34 -30.79
N VAL A 189 -5.48 -5.29 -31.20
CA VAL A 189 -5.16 -3.90 -30.81
C VAL A 189 -5.40 -3.72 -29.31
N SER A 190 -6.52 -4.22 -28.79
CA SER A 190 -6.81 -4.18 -27.37
C SER A 190 -5.82 -5.04 -26.59
N MET A 191 -5.57 -6.30 -27.00
CA MET A 191 -4.63 -7.20 -26.35
C MET A 191 -3.23 -6.58 -26.25
N ARG A 192 -2.77 -5.93 -27.30
CA ARG A 192 -1.46 -5.27 -27.29
C ARG A 192 -1.32 -4.24 -26.18
N LYS A 193 -2.38 -3.45 -25.90
CA LYS A 193 -2.37 -2.48 -24.78
C LYS A 193 -2.17 -3.17 -23.42
N TYR A 194 -2.86 -4.28 -23.18
CA TYR A 194 -2.70 -5.03 -21.94
C TYR A 194 -1.31 -5.64 -21.79
N LEU A 195 -0.74 -6.21 -22.86
CA LEU A 195 0.60 -6.80 -22.82
C LEU A 195 1.70 -5.74 -22.72
N GLU A 196 1.55 -4.57 -23.34
CA GLU A 196 2.46 -3.44 -23.20
C GLU A 196 2.41 -2.91 -21.76
N PHE A 197 1.22 -2.73 -21.18
CA PHE A 197 1.07 -2.35 -19.78
C PHE A 197 1.74 -3.37 -18.84
N MET A 198 1.47 -4.67 -19.01
CA MET A 198 2.13 -5.72 -18.20
C MET A 198 3.66 -5.73 -18.37
N LYS A 199 4.17 -5.34 -19.53
CA LYS A 199 5.61 -5.16 -19.77
C LYS A 199 6.16 -3.93 -19.04
N GLU A 200 5.43 -2.79 -19.08
CA GLU A 200 5.83 -1.55 -18.38
C GLU A 200 5.95 -1.72 -16.87
N ILE A 201 5.12 -2.59 -16.29
CA ILE A 201 5.16 -2.93 -14.86
C ILE A 201 6.02 -4.19 -14.56
N ASP A 202 6.91 -4.59 -15.45
CA ASP A 202 7.82 -5.73 -15.30
C ASP A 202 7.15 -7.10 -15.02
N VAL A 203 5.88 -7.26 -15.38
CA VAL A 203 5.16 -8.55 -15.30
C VAL A 203 5.51 -9.45 -16.47
N LEU A 204 5.73 -8.85 -17.64
CA LEU A 204 6.13 -9.54 -18.86
C LEU A 204 7.45 -9.01 -19.38
N LYS A 205 8.25 -9.88 -19.98
CA LYS A 205 9.46 -9.55 -20.75
C LYS A 205 9.20 -9.77 -22.22
N LEU A 206 9.65 -8.82 -23.06
CA LEU A 206 9.57 -8.93 -24.52
C LEU A 206 10.80 -9.65 -25.05
N GLU A 207 10.59 -10.65 -25.90
CA GLU A 207 11.63 -11.37 -26.62
C GLU A 207 11.44 -11.22 -28.13
N LEU A 208 12.55 -10.95 -28.82
CA LEU A 208 12.59 -10.92 -30.27
C LEU A 208 13.03 -12.31 -30.78
N ILE A 209 12.13 -12.99 -31.48
CA ILE A 209 12.44 -14.27 -32.08
C ILE A 209 12.65 -14.07 -33.58
N TYR A 210 13.86 -14.38 -34.04
CA TYR A 210 14.20 -14.37 -35.45
C TYR A 210 13.89 -15.72 -36.05
N GLY A 211 12.98 -15.76 -37.04
CA GLY A 211 12.75 -16.94 -37.88
C GLY A 211 13.86 -17.12 -38.92
N THR A 212 13.90 -18.29 -39.54
CA THR A 212 14.86 -18.59 -40.63
C THR A 212 14.65 -17.73 -41.88
N ILE A 213 13.42 -17.23 -42.08
CA ILE A 213 13.03 -16.28 -43.16
C ILE A 213 11.92 -15.39 -42.65
N GLY A 214 12.03 -14.06 -42.79
CA GLY A 214 10.98 -13.09 -42.46
C GLY A 214 11.37 -12.03 -41.42
N ARG A 215 10.38 -11.18 -41.07
CA ARG A 215 10.56 -10.14 -40.03
C ARG A 215 10.60 -10.80 -38.63
N PRO A 216 11.38 -10.26 -37.68
CA PRO A 216 11.38 -10.76 -36.31
C PRO A 216 9.98 -10.66 -35.70
N VAL A 217 9.60 -11.69 -34.94
CA VAL A 217 8.30 -11.76 -34.25
C VAL A 217 8.51 -11.40 -32.78
N TYR A 218 7.69 -10.46 -32.31
CA TYR A 218 7.64 -10.08 -30.90
C TYR A 218 6.88 -11.15 -30.10
N LYS A 219 7.52 -11.74 -29.12
CA LYS A 219 6.89 -12.65 -28.17
C LYS A 219 7.12 -12.19 -26.73
N TYR A 220 6.23 -12.60 -25.84
CA TYR A 220 6.24 -12.25 -24.43
C TYR A 220 6.48 -13.51 -23.59
N ARG A 221 7.15 -13.33 -22.45
CA ARG A 221 7.23 -14.35 -21.40
C ARG A 221 7.00 -13.73 -20.04
N CYS A 222 6.48 -14.50 -19.08
CA CYS A 222 6.31 -14.06 -17.71
C CYS A 222 7.67 -13.79 -17.03
N ALA A 223 7.76 -12.67 -16.29
CA ALA A 223 8.88 -12.41 -15.41
C ALA A 223 8.75 -13.26 -14.12
N THR A 224 9.87 -13.53 -13.45
CA THR A 224 9.92 -14.40 -12.26
C THR A 224 9.02 -13.93 -11.13
N MET A 225 8.86 -12.61 -10.97
CA MET A 225 8.00 -11.97 -9.95
C MET A 225 6.68 -11.43 -10.53
N GLY A 226 6.34 -11.78 -11.77
CA GLY A 226 5.19 -11.20 -12.48
C GLY A 226 3.86 -11.39 -11.76
N THR A 227 3.63 -12.55 -11.14
CA THR A 227 2.40 -12.84 -10.37
C THR A 227 2.24 -11.90 -9.18
N GLN A 228 3.31 -11.63 -8.44
CA GLN A 228 3.29 -10.75 -7.27
C GLN A 228 3.04 -9.28 -7.63
N ILE A 229 3.52 -8.85 -8.80
CA ILE A 229 3.37 -7.48 -9.26
C ILE A 229 1.95 -7.22 -9.78
N ILE A 230 1.40 -8.14 -10.60
CA ILE A 230 0.12 -7.91 -11.29
C ILE A 230 -1.09 -8.01 -10.36
N THR A 231 -1.01 -8.79 -9.28
CA THR A 231 -2.09 -8.91 -8.29
C THR A 231 -2.46 -7.57 -7.66
N ARG A 232 -1.54 -6.60 -7.64
CA ARG A 232 -1.79 -5.23 -7.15
C ARG A 232 -2.77 -4.43 -8.03
N TYR A 233 -3.06 -4.91 -9.22
CA TYR A 233 -3.89 -4.23 -10.22
C TYR A 233 -5.30 -4.86 -10.38
N PHE A 234 -5.63 -5.88 -9.57
CA PHE A 234 -6.90 -6.61 -9.63
C PHE A 234 -7.89 -6.20 -8.53
#